data_60c982f30f8b5174ed7efe6cfec7a0cf
#
_entry.id   60c982f30f8b5174ed7efe6cfec7a0cf
#
_cell.length_a   1.000
_cell.length_b   1.000
_cell.length_c   1.000
_cell.angle_alpha   90.00
_cell.angle_beta   90.00
_cell.angle_gamma   90.00
#
_symmetry.space_group_name_H-M   'P 1'
#
loop_
_entity.id
_entity.type
_entity.pdbx_description
1 polymer ?
#
loop_
_entity_poly.entity_id
_entity_poly.type
_entity_poly.pdbx_seq_one_letter_code
_entity_poly.pdbx_strand_id
1 'polypeptide(L)'
;MCCRFYIKENDTAFMPILEGAESSPLFPRFQKSYAAPLARGGEVRPTNLAAVLATDRQQKPALFPMVWGFTVQGRNAPIINARSETAAEKPVFREAWQKHRCVIPASWYFEWQHTPTEDGRGTVSTKFAIQPKDAEIMFLCGLYRIEENGLPAFVILTRQACEDVAFIHERMPVMLPKEAIKAWINPSVSA
;
A
#
# COMPACT_ATOMS: atom_id res chain seq x y z
N MET A 1 2.37 -12.47 -3.31
CA MET A 1 1.67 -11.15 -3.33
C MET A 1 2.25 -10.27 -2.24
N CYS A 2 2.52 -9.01 -2.55
CA CYS A 2 3.10 -8.05 -1.60
C CYS A 2 2.32 -8.03 -0.28
N CYS A 3 2.91 -8.50 0.77
CA CYS A 3 2.35 -8.51 2.12
C CYS A 3 3.22 -7.74 3.13
N ARG A 4 4.30 -7.12 2.66
CA ARG A 4 5.20 -6.29 3.47
C ARG A 4 5.91 -5.26 2.60
N PHE A 5 6.03 -4.05 3.12
CA PHE A 5 6.94 -3.04 2.59
C PHE A 5 7.77 -2.45 3.72
N TYR A 6 8.76 -1.67 3.38
CA TYR A 6 9.71 -1.10 4.33
C TYR A 6 9.78 0.41 4.17
N ILE A 7 9.89 1.09 5.29
CA ILE A 7 10.22 2.51 5.37
C ILE A 7 11.62 2.58 6.00
N LYS A 8 12.58 3.14 5.29
CA LYS A 8 13.95 3.28 5.77
C LYS A 8 13.97 4.23 6.96
N GLU A 9 14.53 3.75 8.06
CA GLU A 9 14.61 4.51 9.30
C GLU A 9 15.50 5.74 9.14
N ASN A 10 15.09 6.85 9.75
CA ASN A 10 15.82 8.13 9.72
C ASN A 10 16.10 8.68 8.31
N ASP A 11 15.32 8.26 7.32
CA ASP A 11 15.44 8.79 5.97
C ASP A 11 14.75 10.16 5.85
N THR A 12 15.55 11.19 5.54
CA THR A 12 15.08 12.57 5.45
C THR A 12 14.02 12.77 4.36
N ALA A 13 14.01 11.93 3.32
CA ALA A 13 12.99 11.98 2.27
C ALA A 13 11.60 11.56 2.77
N PHE A 14 11.51 10.72 3.83
CA PHE A 14 10.25 10.30 4.43
C PHE A 14 9.74 11.27 5.50
N MET A 15 10.58 12.10 6.10
CA MET A 15 10.17 12.99 7.19
C MET A 15 8.97 13.88 6.83
N PRO A 16 8.94 14.61 5.70
CA PRO A 16 7.78 15.43 5.34
C PRO A 16 6.49 14.61 5.12
N ILE A 17 6.63 13.37 4.67
CA ILE A 17 5.50 12.45 4.45
C ILE A 17 4.89 12.03 5.79
N LEU A 18 5.72 11.69 6.75
CA LEU A 18 5.29 11.26 8.09
C LEU A 18 4.66 12.42 8.86
N GLU A 19 5.32 13.60 8.88
CA GLU A 19 4.82 14.81 9.51
C GLU A 19 3.49 15.28 8.89
N GLY A 20 3.36 15.17 7.56
CA GLY A 20 2.11 15.47 6.88
C GLY A 20 0.96 14.56 7.30
N ALA A 21 1.20 13.26 7.46
CA ALA A 21 0.19 12.32 7.94
C ALA A 21 -0.17 12.55 9.42
N GLU A 22 0.81 12.88 10.26
CA GLU A 22 0.60 13.22 11.68
C GLU A 22 -0.15 14.56 11.87
N SER A 23 0.03 15.49 10.94
CA SER A 23 -0.70 16.77 10.92
C SER A 23 -2.14 16.62 10.41
N SER A 24 -2.52 15.47 9.90
CA SER A 24 -3.89 15.18 9.43
C SER A 24 -4.90 15.27 10.58
N PRO A 25 -6.09 15.89 10.39
CA PRO A 25 -7.17 15.87 11.37
C PRO A 25 -7.66 14.46 11.75
N LEU A 26 -7.30 13.43 10.97
CA LEU A 26 -7.61 12.04 11.28
C LEU A 26 -6.65 11.43 12.30
N PHE A 27 -5.43 11.94 12.43
CA PHE A 27 -4.42 11.33 13.29
C PHE A 27 -4.84 11.21 14.77
N PRO A 28 -5.43 12.25 15.43
CA PRO A 28 -5.93 12.12 16.79
C PRO A 28 -7.03 11.06 16.95
N ARG A 29 -7.82 10.81 15.89
CA ARG A 29 -8.84 9.76 15.92
C ARG A 29 -8.22 8.36 15.92
N PHE A 30 -7.15 8.17 15.13
CA PHE A 30 -6.38 6.92 15.16
C PHE A 30 -5.72 6.68 16.52
N GLN A 31 -5.13 7.71 17.13
CA GLN A 31 -4.52 7.59 18.45
C GLN A 31 -5.51 7.12 19.53
N LYS A 32 -6.79 7.50 19.42
CA LYS A 32 -7.84 7.08 20.37
C LYS A 32 -8.38 5.67 20.10
N SER A 33 -8.46 5.27 18.84
CA SER A 33 -9.22 4.08 18.42
C SER A 33 -8.35 2.93 17.93
N TYR A 34 -7.05 3.18 17.74
CA TYR A 34 -6.12 2.21 17.15
C TYR A 34 -4.86 2.12 18.02
N ALA A 35 -4.58 0.93 18.52
CA ALA A 35 -3.48 0.72 19.47
C ALA A 35 -2.08 0.82 18.83
N ALA A 36 -1.98 0.74 17.48
CA ALA A 36 -0.70 0.78 16.79
C ALA A 36 -0.31 2.22 16.39
N PRO A 37 0.96 2.62 16.59
CA PRO A 37 1.47 3.92 16.14
C PRO A 37 1.54 3.97 14.60
N LEU A 38 1.65 5.19 14.06
CA LEU A 38 2.02 5.39 12.66
C LEU A 38 3.42 4.78 12.43
N ALA A 39 3.55 3.95 11.40
CA ALA A 39 4.83 3.36 11.03
C ALA A 39 5.79 4.46 10.53
N ARG A 40 6.82 4.75 11.31
CA ARG A 40 7.86 5.76 10.99
C ARG A 40 9.12 5.15 10.41
N GLY A 41 9.27 3.83 10.47
CA GLY A 41 10.40 3.06 9.96
C GLY A 41 10.19 1.57 10.17
N GLY A 42 11.03 0.76 9.52
CA GLY A 42 10.95 -0.70 9.64
C GLY A 42 9.94 -1.36 8.69
N GLU A 43 9.65 -2.62 8.94
CA GLU A 43 8.67 -3.39 8.17
C GLU A 43 7.24 -2.97 8.48
N VAL A 44 6.52 -2.57 7.44
CA VAL A 44 5.08 -2.32 7.49
C VAL A 44 4.33 -3.57 7.03
N ARG A 45 3.40 -4.02 7.86
CA ARG A 45 2.63 -5.25 7.69
C ARG A 45 1.13 -4.95 7.58
N PRO A 46 0.32 -5.89 7.07
CA PRO A 46 -1.13 -5.78 7.16
C PRO A 46 -1.58 -5.39 8.58
N THR A 47 -2.59 -4.55 8.66
CA THR A 47 -3.13 -3.92 9.87
C THR A 47 -2.27 -2.83 10.49
N ASN A 48 -1.06 -2.57 10.01
CA ASN A 48 -0.31 -1.39 10.48
C ASN A 48 -0.90 -0.09 9.93
N LEU A 49 -0.68 0.99 10.67
CA LEU A 49 -1.01 2.35 10.28
C LEU A 49 0.15 2.93 9.48
N ALA A 50 -0.10 3.41 8.27
CA ALA A 50 0.91 3.99 7.38
C ALA A 50 0.48 5.36 6.86
N ALA A 51 1.47 6.18 6.45
CA ALA A 51 1.24 7.44 5.75
C ALA A 51 0.87 7.16 4.28
N VAL A 52 -0.25 7.72 3.83
CA VAL A 52 -0.82 7.50 2.49
C VAL A 52 -1.15 8.86 1.87
N LEU A 53 -0.75 9.05 0.62
CA LEU A 53 -1.07 10.23 -0.17
C LEU A 53 -2.39 9.99 -0.93
N ALA A 54 -3.35 10.87 -0.74
CA ALA A 54 -4.64 10.86 -1.43
C ALA A 54 -5.11 12.29 -1.67
N THR A 55 -6.31 12.51 -2.19
CA THR A 55 -6.91 13.83 -2.27
C THR A 55 -7.75 14.13 -1.03
N ASP A 56 -7.72 15.38 -0.58
CA ASP A 56 -8.61 15.91 0.43
C ASP A 56 -10.01 16.23 -0.14
N ARG A 57 -10.89 16.83 0.68
CA ARG A 57 -12.24 17.24 0.25
C ARG A 57 -12.24 18.33 -0.83
N GLN A 58 -11.16 19.09 -0.96
CA GLN A 58 -10.95 20.13 -1.97
C GLN A 58 -10.22 19.59 -3.22
N GLN A 59 -10.07 18.26 -3.33
CA GLN A 59 -9.35 17.57 -4.41
C GLN A 59 -7.85 17.95 -4.49
N LYS A 60 -7.27 18.40 -3.38
CA LYS A 60 -5.83 18.68 -3.28
C LYS A 60 -5.08 17.47 -2.72
N PRO A 61 -3.86 17.18 -3.20
CA PRO A 61 -3.02 16.16 -2.61
C PRO A 61 -2.76 16.42 -1.12
N ALA A 62 -3.01 15.45 -0.28
CA ALA A 62 -2.77 15.51 1.16
C ALA A 62 -2.36 14.14 1.72
N LEU A 63 -1.65 14.15 2.84
CA LEU A 63 -1.19 12.96 3.53
C LEU A 63 -2.14 12.58 4.66
N PHE A 64 -2.45 11.31 4.75
CA PHE A 64 -3.38 10.76 5.73
C PHE A 64 -2.80 9.52 6.39
N PRO A 65 -3.02 9.31 7.70
CA PRO A 65 -2.83 8.01 8.30
C PRO A 65 -3.95 7.08 7.82
N MET A 66 -3.60 5.86 7.36
CA MET A 66 -4.58 4.83 6.94
C MET A 66 -4.10 3.45 7.38
N VAL A 67 -5.04 2.57 7.70
CA VAL A 67 -4.74 1.16 8.06
C VAL A 67 -4.60 0.33 6.79
N TRP A 68 -3.61 -0.54 6.75
CA TRP A 68 -3.44 -1.45 5.62
C TRP A 68 -4.37 -2.66 5.72
N GLY A 69 -5.37 -2.70 4.88
CA GLY A 69 -6.30 -3.81 4.71
C GLY A 69 -7.76 -3.43 4.93
N PHE A 70 -8.62 -3.83 3.99
CA PHE A 70 -10.07 -3.68 4.08
C PHE A 70 -10.66 -4.79 4.94
N THR A 71 -11.43 -4.43 5.95
CA THR A 71 -12.22 -5.37 6.73
C THR A 71 -13.41 -5.87 5.90
N VAL A 72 -13.64 -7.17 5.87
CA VAL A 72 -14.80 -7.75 5.17
C VAL A 72 -15.52 -8.66 6.13
N GLN A 73 -16.82 -8.45 6.27
CA GLN A 73 -17.68 -9.27 7.13
C GLN A 73 -17.57 -10.77 6.76
N GLY A 74 -17.42 -11.62 7.77
CA GLY A 74 -17.25 -13.06 7.58
C GLY A 74 -15.84 -13.53 7.18
N ARG A 75 -14.86 -12.62 7.15
CA ARG A 75 -13.45 -12.96 6.93
C ARG A 75 -12.61 -12.67 8.17
N ASN A 76 -11.77 -13.62 8.56
CA ASN A 76 -10.87 -13.46 9.71
C ASN A 76 -9.64 -12.56 9.37
N ALA A 77 -9.29 -12.43 8.10
CA ALA A 77 -8.15 -11.62 7.66
C ALA A 77 -8.61 -10.51 6.69
N PRO A 78 -8.03 -9.30 6.79
CA PRO A 78 -8.35 -8.20 5.88
C PRO A 78 -7.90 -8.51 4.44
N ILE A 79 -8.55 -7.86 3.48
CA ILE A 79 -8.08 -7.84 2.10
C ILE A 79 -6.99 -6.77 2.02
N ILE A 80 -5.77 -7.17 1.67
CA ILE A 80 -4.60 -6.28 1.65
C ILE A 80 -4.16 -5.86 0.25
N ASN A 81 -4.59 -6.61 -0.77
CA ASN A 81 -4.25 -6.35 -2.17
C ASN A 81 -5.49 -6.44 -3.07
N ALA A 82 -5.46 -5.68 -4.16
CA ALA A 82 -6.44 -5.78 -5.24
C ALA A 82 -5.69 -5.96 -6.58
N ARG A 83 -6.18 -6.85 -7.44
CA ARG A 83 -5.63 -6.99 -8.80
C ARG A 83 -6.08 -5.81 -9.65
N SER A 84 -5.16 -5.04 -10.23
CA SER A 84 -5.48 -3.88 -11.08
C SER A 84 -6.36 -4.26 -12.26
N GLU A 85 -6.19 -5.45 -12.81
CA GLU A 85 -6.92 -5.96 -13.97
C GLU A 85 -8.43 -6.14 -13.72
N THR A 86 -8.82 -6.30 -12.45
CA THR A 86 -10.23 -6.59 -12.09
C THR A 86 -10.78 -5.70 -10.99
N ALA A 87 -9.99 -4.77 -10.46
CA ALA A 87 -10.41 -3.91 -9.34
C ALA A 87 -11.61 -3.03 -9.70
N ALA A 88 -11.67 -2.53 -10.95
CA ALA A 88 -12.78 -1.72 -11.43
C ALA A 88 -14.13 -2.45 -11.44
N GLU A 89 -14.11 -3.79 -11.56
CA GLU A 89 -15.31 -4.61 -11.70
C GLU A 89 -15.81 -5.18 -10.36
N LYS A 90 -14.87 -5.49 -9.46
CA LYS A 90 -15.20 -6.15 -8.18
C LYS A 90 -15.94 -5.21 -7.22
N PRO A 91 -17.11 -5.60 -6.69
CA PRO A 91 -17.91 -4.75 -5.81
C PRO A 91 -17.14 -4.15 -4.63
N VAL A 92 -16.23 -4.91 -4.03
CA VAL A 92 -15.42 -4.49 -2.87
C VAL A 92 -14.44 -3.36 -3.19
N PHE A 93 -14.07 -3.18 -4.46
CA PHE A 93 -13.08 -2.17 -4.91
C PHE A 93 -13.64 -1.12 -5.86
N ARG A 94 -14.78 -1.40 -6.53
CA ARG A 94 -15.33 -0.57 -7.62
C ARG A 94 -15.47 0.91 -7.24
N GLU A 95 -16.04 1.21 -6.09
CA GLU A 95 -16.20 2.58 -5.65
C GLU A 95 -14.84 3.23 -5.35
N ALA A 96 -13.95 2.51 -4.67
CA ALA A 96 -12.60 2.99 -4.37
C ALA A 96 -11.77 3.21 -5.64
N TRP A 97 -11.91 2.35 -6.66
CA TRP A 97 -11.29 2.52 -7.97
C TRP A 97 -11.72 3.83 -8.65
N GLN A 98 -12.99 4.16 -8.58
CA GLN A 98 -13.53 5.35 -9.21
C GLN A 98 -13.21 6.64 -8.46
N LYS A 99 -13.24 6.62 -7.12
CA LYS A 99 -13.27 7.84 -6.30
C LYS A 99 -12.13 7.96 -5.29
N HIS A 100 -11.52 6.86 -4.86
CA HIS A 100 -10.65 6.80 -3.70
C HIS A 100 -9.31 6.12 -4.02
N ARG A 101 -8.62 6.68 -5.01
CA ARG A 101 -7.27 6.23 -5.37
C ARG A 101 -6.24 6.90 -4.48
N CYS A 102 -5.22 6.16 -4.11
CA CYS A 102 -4.16 6.65 -3.24
C CYS A 102 -2.79 6.11 -3.65
N VAL A 103 -1.76 6.62 -3.00
CA VAL A 103 -0.38 6.20 -3.20
C VAL A 103 0.26 5.97 -1.84
N ILE A 104 0.95 4.85 -1.71
CA ILE A 104 1.66 4.46 -0.51
C ILE A 104 3.18 4.63 -0.76
N PRO A 105 3.82 5.61 -0.11
CA PRO A 105 5.27 5.75 -0.17
C PRO A 105 5.97 4.61 0.59
N ALA A 106 6.98 4.02 -0.03
CA ALA A 106 7.79 2.96 0.57
C ALA A 106 9.23 3.06 0.07
N SER A 107 10.21 2.51 0.82
CA SER A 107 11.59 2.40 0.35
C SER A 107 11.75 1.19 -0.55
N TRP A 108 11.23 0.05 -0.13
CA TRP A 108 11.15 -1.19 -0.92
C TRP A 108 10.00 -2.04 -0.44
N TYR A 109 9.61 -3.05 -1.24
CA TYR A 109 8.69 -4.08 -0.78
C TYR A 109 9.40 -5.42 -0.66
N PHE A 110 8.81 -6.34 0.12
CA PHE A 110 9.30 -7.69 0.26
C PHE A 110 8.41 -8.68 -0.48
N GLU A 111 9.06 -9.65 -1.10
CA GLU A 111 8.41 -10.82 -1.69
C GLU A 111 9.24 -12.06 -1.40
N TRP A 112 8.60 -13.23 -1.43
CA TRP A 112 9.22 -14.51 -1.14
C TRP A 112 9.20 -15.41 -2.36
N GLN A 113 10.39 -15.87 -2.75
CA GLN A 113 10.54 -16.96 -3.67
C GLN A 113 10.37 -18.28 -2.92
N HIS A 114 9.52 -19.16 -3.42
CA HIS A 114 9.30 -20.47 -2.86
C HIS A 114 9.86 -21.54 -3.82
N THR A 115 10.93 -22.23 -3.40
CA THR A 115 11.56 -23.29 -4.19
C THR A 115 11.42 -24.63 -3.46
N PRO A 116 11.10 -25.74 -4.15
CA PRO A 116 11.10 -27.06 -3.54
C PRO A 116 12.48 -27.39 -2.95
N THR A 117 12.52 -28.12 -1.84
CA THR A 117 13.76 -28.71 -1.32
C THR A 117 14.27 -29.79 -2.27
N GLU A 118 15.57 -30.10 -2.23
CA GLU A 118 16.20 -31.12 -3.09
C GLU A 118 15.54 -32.50 -2.95
N ASP A 119 15.06 -32.86 -1.75
CA ASP A 119 14.35 -34.10 -1.48
C ASP A 119 12.85 -34.06 -1.84
N GLY A 120 12.35 -32.93 -2.35
CA GLY A 120 10.95 -32.72 -2.74
C GLY A 120 9.93 -32.75 -1.61
N ARG A 121 10.37 -32.82 -0.33
CA ARG A 121 9.47 -32.95 0.83
C ARG A 121 9.10 -31.62 1.50
N GLY A 122 9.76 -30.54 1.09
CA GLY A 122 9.57 -29.21 1.70
C GLY A 122 9.68 -28.09 0.69
N THR A 123 9.64 -26.86 1.20
CA THR A 123 9.82 -25.63 0.43
C THR A 123 10.76 -24.69 1.17
N VAL A 124 11.79 -24.22 0.47
CA VAL A 124 12.66 -23.15 0.94
C VAL A 124 12.01 -21.81 0.56
N SER A 125 11.98 -20.89 1.50
CA SER A 125 11.42 -19.55 1.29
C SER A 125 12.54 -18.50 1.40
N THR A 126 12.91 -17.90 0.28
CA THR A 126 13.93 -16.85 0.22
C THR A 126 13.28 -15.48 0.14
N LYS A 127 13.58 -14.60 1.08
CA LYS A 127 13.06 -13.23 1.16
C LYS A 127 13.90 -12.29 0.29
N PHE A 128 13.24 -11.55 -0.59
CA PHE A 128 13.82 -10.52 -1.42
C PHE A 128 13.30 -9.15 -1.02
N ALA A 129 14.20 -8.15 -1.01
CA ALA A 129 13.85 -6.74 -0.95
C ALA A 129 13.93 -6.17 -2.37
N ILE A 130 12.84 -5.58 -2.85
CA ILE A 130 12.67 -5.15 -4.24
C ILE A 130 12.32 -3.68 -4.28
N GLN A 131 13.09 -2.90 -5.05
CA GLN A 131 12.86 -1.48 -5.30
C GLN A 131 13.20 -1.14 -6.74
N PRO A 132 12.61 -0.07 -7.32
CA PRO A 132 13.06 0.45 -8.61
C PRO A 132 14.51 0.94 -8.51
N LYS A 133 15.25 0.76 -9.59
CA LYS A 133 16.61 1.28 -9.69
C LYS A 133 16.61 2.80 -9.58
N ASP A 134 17.53 3.34 -8.81
CA ASP A 134 17.75 4.78 -8.63
C ASP A 134 16.56 5.57 -8.00
N ALA A 135 15.62 4.88 -7.34
CA ALA A 135 14.51 5.53 -6.62
C ALA A 135 14.78 5.57 -5.11
N GLU A 136 14.79 6.76 -4.51
CA GLU A 136 14.82 6.92 -3.05
C GLU A 136 13.49 6.50 -2.41
N ILE A 137 12.38 6.89 -3.03
CA ILE A 137 11.03 6.53 -2.61
C ILE A 137 10.31 5.86 -3.76
N MET A 138 9.78 4.69 -3.48
CA MET A 138 8.87 3.96 -4.33
C MET A 138 7.43 4.36 -4.01
N PHE A 139 6.61 4.59 -5.05
CA PHE A 139 5.21 4.98 -4.89
C PHE A 139 4.28 3.84 -5.34
N LEU A 140 3.72 3.12 -4.38
CA LEU A 140 2.80 2.02 -4.63
C LEU A 140 1.39 2.56 -4.89
N CYS A 141 0.74 2.11 -5.96
CA CYS A 141 -0.66 2.39 -6.20
C CYS A 141 -1.54 1.67 -5.18
N GLY A 142 -2.54 2.37 -4.70
CA GLY A 142 -3.53 1.82 -3.79
C GLY A 142 -4.93 2.37 -4.02
N LEU A 143 -5.86 1.72 -3.36
CA LEU A 143 -7.24 2.17 -3.20
C LEU A 143 -7.53 2.29 -1.71
N TYR A 144 -8.34 3.27 -1.31
CA TYR A 144 -8.77 3.41 0.07
C TYR A 144 -10.31 3.47 0.17
N ARG A 145 -10.82 3.21 1.34
CA ARG A 145 -12.21 3.44 1.69
C ARG A 145 -12.32 3.80 3.15
N ILE A 146 -13.45 4.37 3.55
CA ILE A 146 -13.77 4.60 4.95
C ILE A 146 -14.45 3.34 5.48
N GLU A 147 -13.90 2.75 6.53
CA GLU A 147 -14.45 1.59 7.20
C GLU A 147 -15.65 1.97 8.12
N GLU A 148 -16.41 1.01 8.64
CA GLU A 148 -17.57 1.23 9.51
C GLU A 148 -17.25 2.05 10.76
N ASN A 149 -16.03 1.96 11.28
CA ASN A 149 -15.54 2.77 12.40
C ASN A 149 -15.23 4.24 12.01
N GLY A 150 -15.44 4.61 10.75
CA GLY A 150 -15.20 5.95 10.21
C GLY A 150 -13.72 6.29 10.00
N LEU A 151 -12.80 5.31 10.02
CA LEU A 151 -11.37 5.48 9.75
C LEU A 151 -11.02 4.93 8.36
N PRO A 152 -10.09 5.58 7.62
CA PRO A 152 -9.68 5.09 6.32
C PRO A 152 -8.77 3.86 6.43
N ALA A 153 -9.01 2.92 5.52
CA ALA A 153 -8.15 1.79 5.26
C ALA A 153 -7.75 1.75 3.78
N PHE A 154 -6.60 1.15 3.46
CA PHE A 154 -6.12 1.04 2.09
C PHE A 154 -5.77 -0.40 1.70
N VAL A 155 -5.74 -0.67 0.41
CA VAL A 155 -5.20 -1.87 -0.21
C VAL A 155 -4.18 -1.49 -1.28
N ILE A 156 -3.17 -2.34 -1.50
CA ILE A 156 -2.17 -2.13 -2.55
C ILE A 156 -2.66 -2.79 -3.84
N LEU A 157 -2.57 -2.07 -4.96
CA LEU A 157 -2.83 -2.64 -6.28
C LEU A 157 -1.66 -3.51 -6.72
N THR A 158 -1.98 -4.65 -7.32
CA THR A 158 -1.00 -5.58 -7.88
C THR A 158 -1.28 -5.86 -9.34
N ARG A 159 -0.23 -6.13 -10.10
CA ARG A 159 -0.26 -6.54 -11.50
C ARG A 159 0.59 -7.80 -11.71
N GLN A 160 0.57 -8.35 -12.91
CA GLN A 160 1.53 -9.38 -13.30
C GLN A 160 2.96 -8.85 -13.17
N ALA A 161 3.85 -9.66 -12.65
CA ALA A 161 5.25 -9.32 -12.46
C ALA A 161 5.95 -9.10 -13.81
N CYS A 162 6.87 -8.13 -13.87
CA CYS A 162 7.78 -8.00 -15.00
C CYS A 162 8.87 -9.08 -14.95
N GLU A 163 9.60 -9.25 -16.04
CA GLU A 163 10.63 -10.30 -16.19
C GLU A 163 11.68 -10.25 -15.08
N ASP A 164 12.09 -9.05 -14.64
CA ASP A 164 13.13 -8.85 -13.62
C ASP A 164 12.76 -9.42 -12.24
N VAL A 165 11.47 -9.60 -11.92
CA VAL A 165 11.01 -10.08 -10.62
C VAL A 165 10.11 -11.31 -10.71
N ALA A 166 9.74 -11.74 -11.92
CA ALA A 166 8.83 -12.88 -12.14
C ALA A 166 9.37 -14.18 -11.54
N PHE A 167 10.70 -14.35 -11.47
CA PHE A 167 11.35 -15.52 -10.86
C PHE A 167 11.13 -15.61 -9.35
N ILE A 168 10.77 -14.48 -8.69
CA ILE A 168 10.48 -14.44 -7.26
C ILE A 168 9.00 -14.76 -7.03
N HIS A 169 8.12 -14.05 -7.76
CA HIS A 169 6.67 -14.21 -7.64
C HIS A 169 5.97 -13.72 -8.91
N GLU A 170 4.87 -14.37 -9.33
CA GLU A 170 4.07 -14.01 -10.51
C GLU A 170 3.39 -12.63 -10.44
N ARG A 171 3.27 -12.06 -9.25
CA ARG A 171 2.63 -10.76 -9.00
C ARG A 171 3.60 -9.77 -8.39
N MET A 172 3.44 -8.50 -8.74
CA MET A 172 4.15 -7.38 -8.15
C MET A 172 3.19 -6.22 -7.85
N PRO A 173 3.52 -5.30 -6.94
CA PRO A 173 2.77 -4.05 -6.77
C PRO A 173 2.79 -3.21 -8.05
N VAL A 174 1.70 -2.47 -8.29
CA VAL A 174 1.72 -1.39 -9.29
C VAL A 174 2.46 -0.21 -8.68
N MET A 175 3.49 0.25 -9.38
CA MET A 175 4.31 1.40 -8.98
C MET A 175 4.16 2.54 -9.97
N LEU A 176 4.18 3.77 -9.48
CA LEU A 176 4.09 4.97 -10.29
C LEU A 176 5.39 5.78 -10.26
N PRO A 177 5.78 6.38 -11.38
CA PRO A 177 6.72 7.47 -11.37
C PRO A 177 6.09 8.69 -10.68
N LYS A 178 6.92 9.54 -10.07
CA LYS A 178 6.47 10.69 -9.26
C LYS A 178 5.54 11.62 -10.02
N GLU A 179 5.77 11.79 -11.31
CA GLU A 179 5.01 12.66 -12.21
C GLU A 179 3.57 12.20 -12.41
N ALA A 180 3.32 10.88 -12.34
CA ALA A 180 2.01 10.30 -12.54
C ALA A 180 1.11 10.34 -11.29
N ILE A 181 1.67 10.63 -10.12
CA ILE A 181 0.95 10.58 -8.83
C ILE A 181 -0.28 11.48 -8.82
N LYS A 182 -0.14 12.75 -9.25
CA LYS A 182 -1.25 13.72 -9.26
C LYS A 182 -2.39 13.27 -10.16
N ALA A 183 -2.09 12.70 -11.32
CA ALA A 183 -3.10 12.18 -12.23
C ALA A 183 -3.80 10.96 -11.63
N TRP A 184 -3.03 10.05 -11.03
CA TRP A 184 -3.56 8.84 -10.42
C TRP A 184 -4.55 9.11 -9.27
N ILE A 185 -4.18 9.97 -8.31
CA ILE A 185 -5.05 10.25 -7.16
C ILE A 185 -6.25 11.14 -7.48
N ASN A 186 -6.26 11.82 -8.64
CA ASN A 186 -7.37 12.68 -9.05
C ASN A 186 -8.57 11.85 -9.53
N PRO A 187 -9.70 11.86 -8.82
CA PRO A 187 -10.88 11.07 -9.20
C PRO A 187 -11.53 11.54 -10.50
N SER A 188 -11.25 12.76 -10.96
CA SER A 188 -11.78 13.29 -12.24
C SER A 188 -11.00 12.78 -13.46
N VAL A 189 -9.85 12.14 -13.27
CA VAL A 189 -9.07 11.52 -14.34
C VAL A 189 -9.46 10.05 -14.43
N SER A 190 -9.76 9.56 -15.64
CA SER A 190 -10.00 8.13 -15.87
C SER A 190 -8.77 7.32 -15.48
N ALA A 191 -8.98 6.20 -14.79
CA ALA A 191 -7.92 5.29 -14.37
C ALA A 191 -7.58 4.29 -15.47
#